data_ede47d3c53a85f2b31b4dd938cc944d4
#
_entry.id   ede47d3c53a85f2b31b4dd938cc944d4
#
_cell.length_a   1.000
_cell.length_b   1.000
_cell.length_c   1.000
_cell.angle_alpha   90.00
_cell.angle_beta   90.00
_cell.angle_gamma   90.00
#
_symmetry.space_group_name_H-M   'P 1'
#
loop_
_entity.id
_entity.type
_entity.pdbx_description
1 polymer ?
#
loop_
_entity_poly.entity_id
_entity_poly.type
_entity_poly.pdbx_seq_one_letter_code
_entity_poly.pdbx_strand_id
1 'polypeptide(L)'
;MRFVVYFSGFVFALFFVISCINSRKNSSIDNNTFVKVTDGRIIGTYHGDLPCIDCDAIATVLTLSGDKAYKLDYIYVGKNPEPFTRIGTWNLDNGELKLDGLDYKYKVEPNQLRQLDLSGNEIKGDLADRYVLRFTNE
;
A
#
# COMPACT_ATOMS: atom_id res chain seq x y z
N MET A 1 10.98 54.29 70.56
CA MET A 1 10.31 52.99 70.43
C MET A 1 10.17 52.69 68.93
N ARG A 2 11.05 51.80 68.42
CA ARG A 2 11.13 51.52 66.97
C ARG A 2 10.97 50.03 66.81
N PHE A 3 9.80 49.61 66.30
CA PHE A 3 9.54 48.23 65.93
C PHE A 3 10.04 47.99 64.54
N VAL A 4 11.05 47.19 64.40
CA VAL A 4 11.55 46.67 63.11
C VAL A 4 10.84 45.39 62.83
N VAL A 5 9.94 45.42 61.84
CA VAL A 5 9.24 44.22 61.35
C VAL A 5 10.10 43.63 60.27
N TYR A 6 10.69 42.46 60.53
CA TYR A 6 11.36 41.65 59.54
C TYR A 6 10.32 40.90 58.73
N PHE A 7 10.14 41.31 57.46
CA PHE A 7 9.35 40.58 56.47
C PHE A 7 10.27 39.53 55.86
N SER A 8 10.19 38.28 56.35
CA SER A 8 10.82 37.13 55.77
C SER A 8 10.06 36.71 54.51
N GLY A 9 10.61 37.06 53.36
CA GLY A 9 10.08 36.64 52.07
C GLY A 9 10.35 35.16 51.82
N PHE A 10 9.33 34.35 51.94
CA PHE A 10 9.38 32.95 51.53
C PHE A 10 9.16 32.84 50.05
N VAL A 11 10.26 32.76 49.32
CA VAL A 11 10.23 32.50 47.88
C VAL A 11 9.95 31.03 47.64
N PHE A 12 8.68 30.73 47.32
CA PHE A 12 8.27 29.38 46.93
C PHE A 12 8.63 29.17 45.45
N ALA A 13 9.78 28.55 45.23
CA ALA A 13 10.20 28.13 43.88
C ALA A 13 9.35 26.93 43.45
N LEU A 14 8.34 27.19 42.59
CA LEU A 14 7.57 26.13 41.91
C LEU A 14 8.47 25.51 40.83
N PHE A 15 9.00 24.34 41.12
CA PHE A 15 9.59 23.48 40.11
C PHE A 15 8.47 22.83 39.31
N PHE A 16 8.22 23.35 38.11
CA PHE A 16 7.44 22.65 37.10
C PHE A 16 8.29 21.51 36.54
N VAL A 17 8.12 20.33 37.06
CA VAL A 17 8.57 19.10 36.43
C VAL A 17 7.65 18.82 35.23
N ILE A 18 8.11 19.22 34.03
CA ILE A 18 7.48 18.79 32.78
C ILE A 18 7.82 17.31 32.58
N SER A 19 6.92 16.44 33.07
CA SER A 19 6.94 15.02 32.74
C SER A 19 6.55 14.86 31.28
N CYS A 20 7.52 14.70 30.38
CA CYS A 20 7.30 14.17 29.05
C CYS A 20 6.82 12.72 29.20
N ILE A 21 5.50 12.52 29.20
CA ILE A 21 4.90 11.19 29.06
C ILE A 21 5.11 10.79 27.61
N ASN A 22 6.21 10.06 27.35
CA ASN A 22 6.43 9.39 26.07
C ASN A 22 5.49 8.18 26.04
N SER A 23 4.24 8.41 25.64
CA SER A 23 3.29 7.33 25.35
C SER A 23 3.80 6.52 24.16
N ARG A 24 4.62 5.52 24.45
CA ARG A 24 4.80 4.41 23.53
C ARG A 24 3.45 3.69 23.46
N LYS A 25 2.66 4.00 22.44
CA LYS A 25 1.56 3.14 22.05
C LYS A 25 2.18 1.82 21.63
N ASN A 26 2.18 0.85 22.53
CA ASN A 26 2.28 -0.54 22.16
C ASN A 26 1.06 -0.83 21.27
N SER A 27 1.28 -0.84 19.97
CA SER A 27 0.32 -1.40 19.04
C SER A 27 0.30 -2.89 19.30
N SER A 28 -0.65 -3.34 20.10
CA SER A 28 -1.08 -4.73 20.09
C SER A 28 -1.42 -5.04 18.64
N ILE A 29 -0.73 -6.00 18.06
CA ILE A 29 -1.06 -6.54 16.73
C ILE A 29 -2.32 -7.38 16.94
N ASP A 30 -3.47 -6.72 16.85
CA ASP A 30 -4.73 -7.42 16.66
C ASP A 30 -4.71 -8.02 15.27
N ASN A 31 -4.65 -9.35 15.18
CA ASN A 31 -4.62 -10.14 13.94
C ASN A 31 -5.89 -9.99 13.08
N ASN A 32 -6.75 -9.02 13.35
CA ASN A 32 -7.95 -8.68 12.60
C ASN A 32 -7.99 -7.22 12.14
N THR A 33 -6.88 -6.52 12.16
CA THR A 33 -6.85 -5.16 11.62
C THR A 33 -6.87 -5.27 10.10
N PHE A 34 -8.03 -5.02 9.50
CA PHE A 34 -8.11 -4.61 8.10
C PHE A 34 -7.20 -3.38 7.97
N VAL A 35 -5.97 -3.59 7.51
CA VAL A 35 -5.09 -2.48 7.19
C VAL A 35 -5.78 -1.72 6.08
N LYS A 36 -6.37 -0.56 6.42
CA LYS A 36 -6.94 0.33 5.41
C LYS A 36 -5.83 0.69 4.44
N VAL A 37 -5.83 0.02 3.29
CA VAL A 37 -4.87 0.30 2.23
C VAL A 37 -5.18 1.69 1.71
N THR A 38 -4.22 2.60 1.84
CA THR A 38 -4.34 3.97 1.32
C THR A 38 -3.65 4.05 -0.03
N ASP A 39 -4.16 4.92 -0.89
CA ASP A 39 -3.64 5.14 -2.25
C ASP A 39 -2.11 5.30 -2.30
N GLY A 40 -1.52 6.04 -1.37
CA GLY A 40 -0.08 6.27 -1.32
C GLY A 40 0.79 5.03 -1.08
N ARG A 41 0.20 3.93 -0.61
CA ARG A 41 0.93 2.67 -0.35
C ARG A 41 1.04 1.76 -1.57
N ILE A 42 0.26 2.01 -2.61
CA ILE A 42 0.23 1.18 -3.80
C ILE A 42 0.87 1.84 -5.01
N ILE A 43 1.32 3.09 -4.86
CA ILE A 43 2.02 3.80 -5.94
C ILE A 43 3.37 3.16 -6.18
N GLY A 44 3.68 2.88 -7.44
CA GLY A 44 4.94 2.27 -7.86
C GLY A 44 4.78 1.26 -8.98
N THR A 45 5.82 0.48 -9.22
CA THR A 45 5.89 -0.46 -10.34
C THR A 45 5.82 -1.89 -9.82
N TYR A 46 5.01 -2.71 -10.50
CA TYR A 46 4.77 -4.11 -10.19
C TYR A 46 5.07 -4.97 -11.41
N HIS A 47 5.74 -6.09 -11.20
CA HIS A 47 6.12 -7.04 -12.26
C HIS A 47 5.62 -8.44 -11.96
N GLY A 48 5.28 -9.20 -12.99
CA GLY A 48 4.93 -10.61 -12.87
C GLY A 48 4.77 -11.29 -14.21
N ASP A 49 4.97 -12.60 -14.18
CA ASP A 49 4.75 -13.51 -15.32
C ASP A 49 3.42 -14.24 -15.09
N LEU A 50 2.35 -13.68 -15.65
CA LEU A 50 1.02 -14.22 -15.49
C LEU A 50 0.83 -15.48 -16.37
N PRO A 51 -0.02 -16.45 -15.95
CA PRO A 51 -0.33 -17.63 -16.74
C PRO A 51 -0.92 -17.28 -18.10
N CYS A 52 -0.52 -18.06 -19.11
CA CYS A 52 -1.00 -17.97 -20.47
C CYS A 52 -1.49 -19.34 -20.92
N ILE A 53 -2.54 -19.40 -21.75
CA ILE A 53 -3.10 -20.66 -22.25
C ILE A 53 -2.28 -21.21 -23.42
N ASP A 54 -1.78 -20.31 -24.29
CA ASP A 54 -1.15 -20.65 -25.58
C ASP A 54 0.20 -19.97 -25.78
N CYS A 55 0.84 -19.52 -24.69
CA CYS A 55 2.19 -18.97 -24.64
C CYS A 55 2.90 -19.38 -23.36
N ASP A 56 4.18 -19.08 -23.22
CA ASP A 56 4.96 -19.46 -22.03
C ASP A 56 4.52 -18.66 -20.78
N ALA A 57 4.27 -17.37 -20.95
CA ALA A 57 3.78 -16.47 -19.91
C ALA A 57 3.30 -15.15 -20.53
N ILE A 58 2.61 -14.34 -19.74
CA ILE A 58 2.35 -12.93 -20.04
C ILE A 58 3.24 -12.12 -19.10
N ALA A 59 4.41 -11.72 -19.58
CA ALA A 59 5.31 -10.84 -18.83
C ALA A 59 4.65 -9.47 -18.71
N THR A 60 4.34 -9.07 -17.50
CA THR A 60 3.48 -7.91 -17.18
C THR A 60 4.19 -6.92 -16.30
N VAL A 61 4.10 -5.64 -16.63
CA VAL A 61 4.57 -4.50 -15.84
C VAL A 61 3.41 -3.54 -15.64
N LEU A 62 3.01 -3.30 -14.41
CA LEU A 62 1.97 -2.33 -14.05
C LEU A 62 2.59 -1.22 -13.22
N THR A 63 2.55 0.01 -13.72
CA THR A 63 2.95 1.20 -12.98
C THR A 63 1.72 1.99 -12.55
N LEU A 64 1.65 2.30 -11.25
CA LEU A 64 0.60 3.12 -10.63
C LEU A 64 1.19 4.45 -10.19
N SER A 65 0.62 5.54 -10.66
CA SER A 65 1.05 6.92 -10.35
C SER A 65 0.13 7.58 -9.32
N GLY A 66 0.66 8.60 -8.61
CA GLY A 66 -0.08 9.30 -7.55
C GLY A 66 -1.25 10.14 -8.03
N ASP A 67 -1.29 10.49 -9.30
CA ASP A 67 -2.37 11.19 -10.00
C ASP A 67 -3.51 10.26 -10.44
N LYS A 68 -3.53 9.01 -9.96
CA LYS A 68 -4.47 7.97 -10.35
C LYS A 68 -4.29 7.43 -11.77
N ALA A 69 -3.20 7.76 -12.46
CA ALA A 69 -2.90 7.17 -13.75
C ALA A 69 -2.24 5.79 -13.61
N TYR A 70 -2.50 4.90 -14.55
CA TYR A 70 -1.74 3.66 -14.70
C TYR A 70 -1.14 3.54 -16.10
N LYS A 71 -0.03 2.79 -16.17
CA LYS A 71 0.54 2.24 -17.39
C LYS A 71 0.71 0.74 -17.21
N LEU A 72 0.10 -0.03 -18.11
CA LEU A 72 0.20 -1.49 -18.15
C LEU A 72 0.91 -1.90 -19.43
N ASP A 73 2.10 -2.45 -19.31
CA ASP A 73 2.86 -3.05 -20.41
C ASP A 73 2.83 -4.57 -20.26
N TYR A 74 2.63 -5.30 -21.36
CA TYR A 74 2.68 -6.76 -21.33
C TYR A 74 3.12 -7.35 -22.65
N ILE A 75 3.79 -8.51 -22.58
CA ILE A 75 4.34 -9.26 -23.71
C ILE A 75 3.89 -10.71 -23.59
N TYR A 76 3.44 -11.30 -24.69
CA TYR A 76 3.16 -12.74 -24.78
C TYR A 76 4.46 -13.49 -25.11
N VAL A 77 5.11 -14.00 -24.06
CA VAL A 77 6.41 -14.70 -24.16
C VAL A 77 6.25 -15.98 -24.99
N GLY A 78 7.15 -16.17 -25.95
CA GLY A 78 7.12 -17.34 -26.85
C GLY A 78 6.14 -17.22 -28.03
N LYS A 79 5.33 -16.14 -28.09
CA LYS A 79 4.34 -15.97 -29.16
C LYS A 79 4.50 -14.66 -29.93
N ASN A 80 4.48 -13.54 -29.25
CA ASN A 80 4.61 -12.20 -29.85
C ASN A 80 5.60 -11.38 -29.03
N PRO A 81 6.76 -11.01 -29.60
CA PRO A 81 7.75 -10.21 -28.87
C PRO A 81 7.38 -8.72 -28.75
N GLU A 82 6.38 -8.25 -29.49
CA GLU A 82 5.96 -6.85 -29.43
C GLU A 82 5.20 -6.55 -28.14
N PRO A 83 5.58 -5.50 -27.41
CA PRO A 83 4.88 -5.11 -26.20
C PRO A 83 3.53 -4.47 -26.52
N PHE A 84 2.55 -4.79 -25.73
CA PHE A 84 1.28 -4.10 -25.70
C PHE A 84 1.25 -3.13 -24.53
N THR A 85 0.85 -1.88 -24.77
CA THR A 85 0.70 -0.85 -23.73
C THR A 85 -0.75 -0.44 -23.60
N ARG A 86 -1.21 -0.34 -22.35
CA ARG A 86 -2.48 0.28 -21.95
C ARG A 86 -2.22 1.37 -20.93
N ILE A 87 -2.90 2.48 -21.07
CA ILE A 87 -2.89 3.61 -20.13
C ILE A 87 -4.31 3.97 -19.76
N GLY A 88 -4.51 4.45 -18.55
CA GLY A 88 -5.82 4.88 -18.07
C GLY A 88 -5.72 5.33 -16.62
N THR A 89 -6.86 5.32 -15.94
CA THR A 89 -6.96 5.67 -14.53
C THR A 89 -7.25 4.43 -13.69
N TRP A 90 -6.86 4.49 -12.41
CA TRP A 90 -7.13 3.42 -11.47
C TRP A 90 -7.94 3.93 -10.27
N ASN A 91 -8.70 3.05 -9.68
CA ASN A 91 -9.44 3.28 -8.45
C ASN A 91 -9.15 2.19 -7.43
N LEU A 92 -9.10 2.58 -6.15
CA LEU A 92 -8.92 1.68 -5.02
C LEU A 92 -10.14 1.78 -4.11
N ASP A 93 -10.84 0.68 -3.96
CA ASP A 93 -11.97 0.57 -3.05
C ASP A 93 -11.83 -0.69 -2.18
N ASN A 94 -11.85 -0.52 -0.86
CA ASN A 94 -11.78 -1.61 0.12
C ASN A 94 -10.64 -2.63 -0.11
N GLY A 95 -9.49 -2.18 -0.63
CA GLY A 95 -8.34 -3.05 -0.92
C GLY A 95 -8.43 -3.75 -2.29
N GLU A 96 -9.45 -3.47 -3.08
CA GLU A 96 -9.55 -3.88 -4.48
C GLU A 96 -9.15 -2.74 -5.41
N LEU A 97 -8.10 -2.96 -6.18
CA LEU A 97 -7.63 -2.07 -7.23
C LEU A 97 -8.33 -2.42 -8.55
N LYS A 98 -8.91 -1.42 -9.19
CA LYS A 98 -9.53 -1.53 -10.53
C LYS A 98 -8.78 -0.65 -11.51
N LEU A 99 -8.56 -1.16 -12.72
CA LEU A 99 -8.02 -0.40 -13.84
C LEU A 99 -9.16 -0.02 -14.77
N ASP A 100 -9.46 1.28 -14.88
CA ASP A 100 -10.55 1.77 -15.73
C ASP A 100 -10.25 1.48 -17.20
N GLY A 101 -11.28 1.04 -17.92
CA GLY A 101 -11.17 0.64 -19.33
C GLY A 101 -10.62 -0.78 -19.55
N LEU A 102 -10.30 -1.51 -18.47
CA LEU A 102 -9.93 -2.92 -18.49
C LEU A 102 -10.74 -3.67 -17.43
N ASP A 103 -11.06 -4.94 -17.71
CA ASP A 103 -11.73 -5.81 -16.74
C ASP A 103 -10.74 -6.40 -15.71
N TYR A 104 -9.61 -5.72 -15.46
CA TYR A 104 -8.59 -6.18 -14.53
C TYR A 104 -8.83 -5.62 -13.15
N LYS A 105 -8.91 -6.52 -12.18
CA LYS A 105 -9.06 -6.24 -10.76
C LYS A 105 -7.95 -6.95 -10.00
N TYR A 106 -7.46 -6.29 -8.95
CA TYR A 106 -6.41 -6.83 -8.10
C TYR A 106 -6.76 -6.64 -6.63
N LYS A 107 -6.56 -7.68 -5.84
CA LYS A 107 -6.49 -7.56 -4.39
C LYS A 107 -5.13 -7.00 -4.01
N VAL A 108 -5.12 -5.92 -3.24
CA VAL A 108 -3.89 -5.32 -2.74
C VAL A 108 -3.40 -6.11 -1.52
N GLU A 109 -2.20 -6.64 -1.60
CA GLU A 109 -1.51 -7.38 -0.55
C GLU A 109 -0.17 -6.68 -0.23
N PRO A 110 0.51 -6.99 0.89
CA PRO A 110 1.82 -6.43 1.18
C PRO A 110 2.83 -6.72 0.05
N ASN A 111 3.35 -5.65 -0.58
CA ASN A 111 4.33 -5.70 -1.67
C ASN A 111 3.90 -6.48 -2.93
N GLN A 112 2.62 -6.68 -3.13
CA GLN A 112 2.12 -7.35 -4.33
C GLN A 112 0.65 -7.02 -4.63
N LEU A 113 0.27 -7.28 -5.88
CA LEU A 113 -1.09 -7.22 -6.37
C LEU A 113 -1.49 -8.62 -6.85
N ARG A 114 -2.50 -9.20 -6.24
CA ARG A 114 -3.05 -10.50 -6.65
C ARG A 114 -4.20 -10.26 -7.63
N GLN A 115 -4.09 -10.78 -8.84
CA GLN A 115 -5.15 -10.66 -9.82
C GLN A 115 -6.38 -11.44 -9.38
N LEU A 116 -7.55 -10.86 -9.58
CA LEU A 116 -8.86 -11.45 -9.32
C LEU A 116 -9.52 -11.92 -10.63
N ASP A 117 -10.50 -12.79 -10.51
CA ASP A 117 -11.37 -13.13 -11.64
C ASP A 117 -12.29 -11.94 -12.02
N LEU A 118 -13.04 -12.07 -13.10
CA LEU A 118 -13.95 -11.02 -13.56
C LEU A 118 -15.04 -10.67 -12.55
N SER A 119 -15.39 -11.59 -11.67
CA SER A 119 -16.37 -11.39 -10.61
C SER A 119 -15.77 -10.74 -9.35
N GLY A 120 -14.45 -10.58 -9.29
CA GLY A 120 -13.74 -10.01 -8.14
C GLY A 120 -13.35 -11.05 -7.08
N ASN A 121 -13.41 -12.35 -7.40
CA ASN A 121 -12.98 -13.39 -6.49
C ASN A 121 -11.52 -13.78 -6.72
N GLU A 122 -10.88 -14.34 -5.70
CA GLU A 122 -9.54 -14.91 -5.84
C GLU A 122 -9.57 -16.11 -6.81
N ILE A 123 -8.65 -16.10 -7.78
CA ILE A 123 -8.43 -17.20 -8.72
C ILE A 123 -7.95 -18.41 -7.92
N LYS A 124 -8.55 -19.59 -8.17
CA LYS A 124 -8.24 -20.83 -7.47
C LYS A 124 -7.62 -21.85 -8.43
N GLY A 125 -6.99 -22.87 -7.89
CA GLY A 125 -6.36 -23.97 -8.62
C GLY A 125 -4.84 -23.90 -8.60
N ASP A 126 -4.20 -24.80 -9.33
CA ASP A 126 -2.74 -25.02 -9.29
C ASP A 126 -1.91 -23.81 -9.74
N LEU A 127 -2.49 -22.90 -10.51
CA LEU A 127 -1.83 -21.70 -11.01
C LEU A 127 -2.17 -20.44 -10.18
N ALA A 128 -2.96 -20.56 -9.12
CA ALA A 128 -3.44 -19.41 -8.33
C ALA A 128 -2.30 -18.49 -7.85
N ASP A 129 -1.18 -19.06 -7.45
CA ASP A 129 -0.02 -18.31 -6.95
C ASP A 129 0.80 -17.63 -8.05
N ARG A 130 0.50 -17.91 -9.31
CA ARG A 130 1.11 -17.24 -10.45
C ARG A 130 0.36 -15.99 -10.90
N TYR A 131 -0.86 -15.75 -10.43
CA TYR A 131 -1.64 -14.55 -10.73
C TYR A 131 -1.28 -13.39 -9.78
N VAL A 132 0.03 -13.07 -9.70
CA VAL A 132 0.57 -12.06 -8.78
C VAL A 132 1.58 -11.16 -9.49
N LEU A 133 1.43 -9.85 -9.31
CA LEU A 133 2.42 -8.85 -9.66
C LEU A 133 3.14 -8.38 -8.39
N ARG A 134 4.46 -8.44 -8.35
CA ARG A 134 5.28 -8.07 -7.19
C ARG A 134 5.82 -6.67 -7.34
N PHE A 135 5.80 -5.93 -6.25
CA PHE A 135 6.38 -4.58 -6.18
C PHE A 135 7.89 -4.63 -6.35
N THR A 136 8.42 -3.71 -7.17
CA THR A 136 9.87 -3.53 -7.35
C THR A 136 10.26 -2.12 -6.95
N ASN A 137 11.26 -2.02 -6.08
CA ASN A 137 11.96 -0.77 -5.81
C ASN A 137 13.01 -0.58 -6.92
N GLU A 138 12.70 0.20 -7.95
CA GLU A 138 13.70 0.74 -8.86
C GLU A 138 14.13 2.14 -8.42
#